data_9188337bd4839c101cb5f836df3edd1c
#
_entry.id   9188337bd4839c101cb5f836df3edd1c
#
_cell.length_a   1.000
_cell.length_b   1.000
_cell.length_c   1.000
_cell.angle_alpha   90.00
_cell.angle_beta   90.00
_cell.angle_gamma   90.00
#
_symmetry.space_group_name_H-M   'P 1'
#
loop_
_entity.id
_entity.type
_entity.pdbx_description
1 polymer ?
#
loop_
_entity_poly.entity_id
_entity_poly.type
_entity_poly.pdbx_seq_one_letter_code
_entity_poly.pdbx_strand_id
1 'polypeptide(L)'
;MKKCFRYLMMFNAPNYAMALAFAGIILGGCYLTGVPAEGRGLFYGYFNMFPSLLLLSALLSGTAFCTSSLNHALSYGARRRDYFWGMQGIIVLNTVVYSLLNALFLALPGLLHWHPDFNGVGFSPVFPLSLFAVHTVGCAIGRLYIKSRLWAGIITGLAFFLILLNPIFDTITIHTGNLWGDLPWLLILASLFVSLVCEIWTFSVTLDATVR
;
A
#
# COMPACT_ATOMS: atom_id res chain seq x y z
N MET A 1 1.77 -17.58 -17.38
CA MET A 1 1.95 -16.19 -16.95
C MET A 1 0.73 -15.29 -17.26
N LYS A 2 0.35 -15.03 -18.53
CA LYS A 2 -0.78 -14.13 -18.90
C LYS A 2 -2.12 -14.46 -18.20
N LYS A 3 -2.49 -15.75 -18.11
CA LYS A 3 -3.74 -16.18 -17.45
C LYS A 3 -3.72 -15.86 -15.94
N CYS A 4 -2.60 -16.11 -15.25
CA CYS A 4 -2.45 -15.80 -13.82
C CYS A 4 -2.50 -14.30 -13.57
N PHE A 5 -1.85 -13.49 -14.40
CA PHE A 5 -1.91 -12.04 -14.31
C PHE A 5 -3.35 -11.53 -14.47
N ARG A 6 -4.08 -11.98 -15.50
CA ARG A 6 -5.49 -11.60 -15.73
C ARG A 6 -6.39 -12.00 -14.54
N TYR A 7 -6.20 -13.20 -14.01
CA TYR A 7 -6.93 -13.67 -12.82
C TYR A 7 -6.68 -12.74 -11.62
N LEU A 8 -5.41 -12.45 -11.30
CA LEU A 8 -5.04 -11.58 -10.20
C LEU A 8 -5.54 -10.14 -10.39
N MET A 9 -5.54 -9.66 -11.63
CA MET A 9 -6.08 -8.34 -11.96
C MET A 9 -7.59 -8.26 -11.69
N MET A 10 -8.36 -9.29 -12.08
CA MET A 10 -9.80 -9.38 -11.76
C MET A 10 -10.04 -9.49 -10.25
N PHE A 11 -9.19 -10.24 -9.55
CA PHE A 11 -9.27 -10.37 -8.09
C PHE A 11 -8.98 -9.05 -7.38
N ASN A 12 -8.10 -8.22 -7.93
CA ASN A 12 -7.73 -6.92 -7.35
C ASN A 12 -8.62 -5.75 -7.78
N ALA A 13 -9.45 -5.90 -8.81
CA ALA A 13 -10.32 -4.85 -9.32
C ALA A 13 -11.24 -4.22 -8.26
N PRO A 14 -11.85 -4.98 -7.31
CA PRO A 14 -12.64 -4.40 -6.23
C PRO A 14 -11.82 -3.45 -5.31
N ASN A 15 -10.54 -3.73 -5.10
CA ASN A 15 -9.68 -2.89 -4.29
C ASN A 15 -9.46 -1.51 -4.92
N TYR A 16 -9.30 -1.46 -6.26
CA TYR A 16 -9.22 -0.19 -6.99
C TYR A 16 -10.54 0.59 -6.90
N ALA A 17 -11.67 -0.08 -7.11
CA ALA A 17 -12.98 0.56 -7.00
C ALA A 17 -13.21 1.13 -5.58
N MET A 18 -12.81 0.39 -4.56
CA MET A 18 -12.89 0.82 -3.17
C MET A 18 -11.98 2.03 -2.90
N ALA A 19 -10.73 2.01 -3.36
CA ALA A 19 -9.80 3.13 -3.22
C ALA A 19 -10.32 4.40 -3.90
N LEU A 20 -10.89 4.29 -5.11
CA LEU A 20 -11.53 5.39 -5.82
C LEU A 20 -12.77 5.92 -5.09
N ALA A 21 -13.61 5.02 -4.55
CA ALA A 21 -14.78 5.42 -3.78
C ALA A 21 -14.40 6.19 -2.51
N PHE A 22 -13.41 5.70 -1.76
CA PHE A 22 -12.88 6.42 -0.59
C PHE A 22 -12.30 7.78 -0.95
N ALA A 23 -11.51 7.86 -2.03
CA ALA A 23 -10.98 9.13 -2.52
C ALA A 23 -12.12 10.11 -2.83
N GLY A 24 -13.16 9.66 -3.54
CA GLY A 24 -14.32 10.48 -3.88
C GLY A 24 -15.11 10.97 -2.66
N ILE A 25 -15.32 10.09 -1.66
CA ILE A 25 -16.01 10.44 -0.41
C ILE A 25 -15.22 11.48 0.38
N ILE A 26 -13.89 11.28 0.53
CA ILE A 26 -13.05 12.21 1.28
C ILE A 26 -12.99 13.57 0.57
N LEU A 27 -12.74 13.61 -0.73
CA LEU A 27 -12.68 14.85 -1.52
C LEU A 27 -14.05 15.57 -1.52
N GLY A 28 -15.14 14.83 -1.73
CA GLY A 28 -16.50 15.38 -1.68
C GLY A 28 -16.84 15.94 -0.29
N GLY A 29 -16.44 15.23 0.76
CA GLY A 29 -16.60 15.70 2.14
C GLY A 29 -15.79 16.97 2.42
N CYS A 30 -14.52 17.04 1.99
CA CYS A 30 -13.69 18.25 2.10
C CYS A 30 -14.30 19.42 1.34
N TYR A 31 -14.84 19.17 0.14
CA TYR A 31 -15.49 20.22 -0.66
C TYR A 31 -16.75 20.77 0.00
N LEU A 32 -17.62 19.90 0.54
CA LEU A 32 -18.89 20.29 1.14
C LEU A 32 -18.74 20.95 2.52
N THR A 33 -17.76 20.50 3.32
CA THR A 33 -17.56 21.03 4.69
C THR A 33 -16.61 22.21 4.74
N GLY A 34 -15.86 22.45 3.67
CA GLY A 34 -14.74 23.39 3.66
C GLY A 34 -13.57 22.90 4.53
N VAL A 35 -12.46 23.61 4.47
CA VAL A 35 -11.35 23.42 5.40
C VAL A 35 -11.53 24.40 6.54
N PRO A 36 -11.76 23.94 7.79
CA PRO A 36 -11.84 24.84 8.92
C PRO A 36 -10.52 25.60 9.05
N ALA A 37 -10.61 26.89 9.41
CA ALA A 37 -9.45 27.77 9.60
C ALA A 37 -8.39 27.21 10.56
N GLU A 38 -8.79 26.25 11.43
CA GLU A 38 -7.92 25.57 12.40
C GLU A 38 -7.41 24.20 11.95
N GLY A 39 -7.68 23.74 10.72
CA GLY A 39 -7.24 22.44 10.22
C GLY A 39 -7.86 21.22 10.94
N ARG A 40 -8.93 21.41 11.73
CA ARG A 40 -9.52 20.37 12.58
C ARG A 40 -10.80 19.72 12.00
N GLY A 41 -11.05 19.87 10.71
CA GLY A 41 -12.20 19.23 10.07
C GLY A 41 -12.06 17.71 9.98
N LEU A 42 -13.15 16.98 10.21
CA LEU A 42 -13.17 15.52 10.12
C LEU A 42 -12.62 15.01 8.79
N PHE A 43 -13.06 15.58 7.67
CA PHE A 43 -12.60 15.15 6.34
C PHE A 43 -11.18 15.57 6.03
N TYR A 44 -10.68 16.67 6.61
CA TYR A 44 -9.28 17.07 6.49
C TYR A 44 -8.34 16.04 7.18
N GLY A 45 -8.73 15.52 8.33
CA GLY A 45 -8.00 14.44 8.98
C GLY A 45 -7.93 13.18 8.09
N TYR A 46 -9.03 12.80 7.44
CA TYR A 46 -9.05 11.68 6.49
C TYR A 46 -8.26 11.97 5.21
N PHE A 47 -8.19 13.21 4.77
CA PHE A 47 -7.37 13.61 3.63
C PHE A 47 -5.88 13.28 3.87
N ASN A 48 -5.37 13.66 5.04
CA ASN A 48 -3.98 13.35 5.42
C ASN A 48 -3.73 11.85 5.65
N MET A 49 -4.77 11.08 5.99
CA MET A 49 -4.68 9.63 6.18
C MET A 49 -4.80 8.82 4.88
N PHE A 50 -5.17 9.44 3.76
CA PHE A 50 -5.41 8.71 2.51
C PHE A 50 -4.19 7.91 2.02
N PRO A 51 -2.94 8.43 2.03
CA PRO A 51 -1.76 7.64 1.68
C PRO A 51 -1.62 6.39 2.55
N SER A 52 -1.89 6.49 3.86
CA SER A 52 -1.83 5.36 4.79
C SER A 52 -2.90 4.30 4.49
N LEU A 53 -4.09 4.71 4.04
CA LEU A 53 -5.14 3.78 3.59
C LEU A 53 -4.71 3.01 2.33
N LEU A 54 -3.99 3.64 1.41
CA LEU A 54 -3.43 2.98 0.23
C LEU A 54 -2.32 1.98 0.62
N LEU A 55 -1.44 2.33 1.57
CA LEU A 55 -0.44 1.41 2.12
C LEU A 55 -1.10 0.20 2.79
N LEU A 56 -2.17 0.43 3.56
CA LEU A 56 -2.92 -0.64 4.18
C LEU A 56 -3.58 -1.57 3.15
N SER A 57 -4.18 -1.00 2.10
CA SER A 57 -4.73 -1.77 0.97
C SER A 57 -3.64 -2.61 0.29
N ALA A 58 -2.44 -2.06 0.13
CA ALA A 58 -1.28 -2.77 -0.39
C ALA A 58 -0.87 -3.96 0.48
N LEU A 59 -0.81 -3.78 1.80
CA LEU A 59 -0.51 -4.84 2.77
C LEU A 59 -1.52 -5.99 2.68
N LEU A 60 -2.81 -5.66 2.71
CA LEU A 60 -3.88 -6.64 2.68
C LEU A 60 -3.94 -7.40 1.34
N SER A 61 -3.77 -6.70 0.21
CA SER A 61 -3.73 -7.35 -1.11
C SER A 61 -2.52 -8.28 -1.24
N GLY A 62 -1.33 -7.86 -0.78
CA GLY A 62 -0.14 -8.70 -0.73
C GLY A 62 -0.36 -9.98 0.09
N THR A 63 -0.97 -9.86 1.27
CA THR A 63 -1.32 -11.01 2.12
C THR A 63 -2.29 -11.95 1.41
N ALA A 64 -3.33 -11.42 0.75
CA ALA A 64 -4.31 -12.19 0.01
C ALA A 64 -3.70 -12.92 -1.20
N PHE A 65 -2.75 -12.32 -1.91
CA PHE A 65 -2.06 -12.96 -3.03
C PHE A 65 -1.31 -14.22 -2.62
N CYS A 66 -0.72 -14.24 -1.44
CA CYS A 66 0.04 -15.37 -0.95
C CYS A 66 -0.78 -16.39 -0.12
N THR A 67 -2.05 -16.12 0.13
CA THR A 67 -2.98 -17.03 0.84
C THR A 67 -4.07 -17.55 -0.08
N SER A 68 -5.21 -16.87 -0.12
CA SER A 68 -6.42 -17.32 -0.82
C SER A 68 -6.23 -17.40 -2.34
N SER A 69 -5.66 -16.35 -2.96
CA SER A 69 -5.52 -16.30 -4.41
C SER A 69 -4.56 -17.34 -4.96
N LEU A 70 -3.48 -17.65 -4.24
CA LEU A 70 -2.56 -18.70 -4.64
C LEU A 70 -3.26 -20.07 -4.63
N ASN A 71 -3.95 -20.40 -3.55
CA ASN A 71 -4.63 -21.70 -3.41
C ASN A 71 -5.65 -21.88 -4.54
N HIS A 72 -6.45 -20.84 -4.83
CA HIS A 72 -7.39 -20.88 -5.95
C HIS A 72 -6.68 -21.07 -7.30
N ALA A 73 -5.63 -20.29 -7.57
CA ALA A 73 -4.91 -20.40 -8.84
C ALA A 73 -4.30 -21.79 -9.05
N LEU A 74 -3.73 -22.37 -8.00
CA LEU A 74 -3.18 -23.73 -8.04
C LEU A 74 -4.27 -24.79 -8.24
N SER A 75 -5.45 -24.64 -7.63
CA SER A 75 -6.59 -25.54 -7.84
C SER A 75 -7.10 -25.53 -9.29
N TYR A 76 -6.93 -24.43 -10.00
CA TYR A 76 -7.22 -24.31 -11.44
C TYR A 76 -6.03 -24.71 -12.33
N GLY A 77 -5.02 -25.37 -11.78
CA GLY A 77 -3.88 -25.90 -12.55
C GLY A 77 -2.82 -24.88 -12.93
N ALA A 78 -2.78 -23.72 -12.28
CA ALA A 78 -1.72 -22.75 -12.51
C ALA A 78 -0.35 -23.30 -12.06
N ARG A 79 0.70 -23.08 -12.84
CA ARG A 79 2.07 -23.39 -12.42
C ARG A 79 2.52 -22.36 -11.41
N ARG A 80 3.19 -22.79 -10.33
CA ARG A 80 3.69 -21.91 -9.26
C ARG A 80 4.57 -20.78 -9.76
N ARG A 81 5.48 -21.09 -10.68
CA ARG A 81 6.36 -20.11 -11.31
C ARG A 81 5.58 -19.07 -12.12
N ASP A 82 4.55 -19.49 -12.87
CA ASP A 82 3.70 -18.57 -13.64
C ASP A 82 2.86 -17.69 -12.73
N TYR A 83 2.40 -18.24 -11.60
CA TYR A 83 1.68 -17.49 -10.58
C TYR A 83 2.58 -16.43 -9.94
N PHE A 84 3.79 -16.80 -9.52
CA PHE A 84 4.75 -15.87 -8.92
C PHE A 84 5.03 -14.67 -9.83
N TRP A 85 5.37 -14.91 -11.09
CA TRP A 85 5.62 -13.82 -12.03
C TRP A 85 4.36 -12.99 -12.34
N GLY A 86 3.19 -13.62 -12.37
CA GLY A 86 1.91 -12.93 -12.49
C GLY A 86 1.65 -12.00 -11.29
N MET A 87 1.96 -12.47 -10.09
CA MET A 87 1.85 -11.72 -8.85
C MET A 87 2.80 -10.50 -8.85
N GLN A 88 4.07 -10.68 -9.25
CA GLN A 88 5.01 -9.57 -9.37
C GLN A 88 4.51 -8.49 -10.33
N GLY A 89 3.98 -8.89 -11.48
CA GLY A 89 3.37 -7.95 -12.41
C GLY A 89 2.22 -7.15 -11.80
N ILE A 90 1.39 -7.78 -10.96
CA ILE A 90 0.29 -7.07 -10.26
C ILE A 90 0.82 -6.16 -9.16
N ILE A 91 1.84 -6.56 -8.40
CA ILE A 91 2.45 -5.70 -7.37
C ILE A 91 2.99 -4.41 -8.00
N VAL A 92 3.71 -4.52 -9.11
CA VAL A 92 4.21 -3.35 -9.86
C VAL A 92 3.04 -2.50 -10.37
N LEU A 93 2.01 -3.12 -10.95
CA LEU A 93 0.82 -2.40 -11.41
C LEU A 93 0.11 -1.67 -10.27
N ASN A 94 -0.09 -2.33 -9.13
CA ASN A 94 -0.69 -1.72 -7.93
C ASN A 94 0.13 -0.53 -7.44
N THR A 95 1.46 -0.67 -7.41
CA THR A 95 2.36 0.42 -7.02
C THR A 95 2.16 1.63 -7.93
N VAL A 96 2.11 1.43 -9.25
CA VAL A 96 1.87 2.52 -10.21
C VAL A 96 0.49 3.13 -10.04
N VAL A 97 -0.57 2.30 -10.00
CA VAL A 97 -1.96 2.79 -9.91
C VAL A 97 -2.20 3.55 -8.61
N TYR A 98 -1.76 3.01 -7.46
CA TYR A 98 -1.93 3.69 -6.17
C TYR A 98 -1.07 4.95 -6.04
N SER A 99 0.12 4.97 -6.65
CA SER A 99 0.94 6.18 -6.68
C SER A 99 0.31 7.28 -7.52
N LEU A 100 -0.24 6.93 -8.69
CA LEU A 100 -0.97 7.88 -9.53
C LEU A 100 -2.24 8.37 -8.84
N LEU A 101 -3.00 7.46 -8.20
CA LEU A 101 -4.20 7.83 -7.45
C LEU A 101 -3.87 8.78 -6.31
N ASN A 102 -2.79 8.52 -5.57
CA ASN A 102 -2.34 9.40 -4.50
C ASN A 102 -1.90 10.76 -5.03
N ALA A 103 -1.13 10.80 -6.13
CA ALA A 103 -0.70 12.04 -6.76
C ALA A 103 -1.88 12.88 -7.24
N LEU A 104 -2.87 12.26 -7.90
CA LEU A 104 -4.11 12.93 -8.32
C LEU A 104 -4.91 13.43 -7.12
N PHE A 105 -5.05 12.60 -6.08
CA PHE A 105 -5.80 12.95 -4.88
C PHE A 105 -5.21 14.18 -4.20
N LEU A 106 -3.89 14.26 -4.08
CA LEU A 106 -3.19 15.39 -3.47
C LEU A 106 -3.21 16.65 -4.35
N ALA A 107 -3.18 16.49 -5.69
CA ALA A 107 -3.16 17.62 -6.63
C ALA A 107 -4.54 18.25 -6.87
N LEU A 108 -5.63 17.47 -6.76
CA LEU A 108 -6.98 17.90 -7.13
C LEU A 108 -7.45 19.17 -6.40
N PRO A 109 -7.33 19.31 -5.07
CA PRO A 109 -7.76 20.52 -4.37
C PRO A 109 -7.04 21.78 -4.85
N GLY A 110 -5.73 21.69 -5.12
CA GLY A 110 -4.95 22.80 -5.66
C GLY A 110 -5.35 23.14 -7.10
N LEU A 111 -5.56 22.15 -7.97
CA LEU A 111 -5.99 22.33 -9.35
C LEU A 111 -7.39 22.93 -9.45
N LEU A 112 -8.27 22.61 -8.53
CA LEU A 112 -9.64 23.12 -8.48
C LEU A 112 -9.78 24.44 -7.69
N HIS A 113 -8.66 24.97 -7.18
CA HIS A 113 -8.61 26.19 -6.38
C HIS A 113 -9.60 26.19 -5.17
N TRP A 114 -9.77 25.04 -4.54
CA TRP A 114 -10.73 24.89 -3.44
C TRP A 114 -10.33 25.68 -2.20
N HIS A 115 -9.03 25.64 -1.84
CA HIS A 115 -8.52 26.38 -0.69
C HIS A 115 -6.99 26.47 -0.74
N PRO A 116 -6.38 27.64 -0.37
CA PRO A 116 -4.92 27.83 -0.40
C PRO A 116 -4.13 26.86 0.50
N ASP A 117 -4.74 26.36 1.58
CA ASP A 117 -4.07 25.47 2.55
C ASP A 117 -3.77 24.06 1.98
N PHE A 118 -4.42 23.69 0.87
CA PHE A 118 -4.10 22.44 0.16
C PHE A 118 -2.90 22.55 -0.79
N ASN A 119 -2.37 23.75 -1.02
CA ASN A 119 -1.30 23.97 -2.00
C ASN A 119 0.08 23.48 -1.54
N GLY A 120 0.22 22.95 -0.34
CA GLY A 120 1.51 22.52 0.25
C GLY A 120 1.75 21.01 0.31
N VAL A 121 0.77 20.19 -0.05
CA VAL A 121 0.90 18.74 0.08
C VAL A 121 1.55 18.18 -1.18
N GLY A 122 2.88 18.06 -1.17
CA GLY A 122 3.66 17.53 -2.29
C GLY A 122 3.62 16.00 -2.37
N PHE A 123 3.71 15.50 -3.59
CA PHE A 123 3.93 14.06 -3.81
C PHE A 123 5.34 13.66 -3.33
N SER A 124 5.43 12.72 -2.41
CA SER A 124 6.70 12.17 -1.95
C SER A 124 7.19 11.08 -2.93
N PRO A 125 8.40 11.21 -3.50
CA PRO A 125 8.97 10.16 -4.37
C PRO A 125 9.25 8.84 -3.63
N VAL A 126 9.28 8.87 -2.29
CA VAL A 126 9.45 7.68 -1.45
C VAL A 126 8.17 6.84 -1.40
N PHE A 127 7.00 7.44 -1.63
CA PHE A 127 5.70 6.76 -1.52
C PHE A 127 5.55 5.53 -2.44
N PRO A 128 5.90 5.57 -3.75
CA PRO A 128 5.85 4.37 -4.60
C PRO A 128 6.72 3.23 -4.07
N LEU A 129 7.90 3.56 -3.54
CA LEU A 129 8.81 2.57 -2.99
C LEU A 129 8.27 1.95 -1.71
N SER A 130 7.66 2.77 -0.84
CA SER A 130 6.97 2.30 0.37
C SER A 130 5.79 1.39 0.03
N LEU A 131 5.00 1.73 -1.00
CA LEU A 131 3.93 0.87 -1.51
C LEU A 131 4.45 -0.50 -1.96
N PHE A 132 5.53 -0.51 -2.75
CA PHE A 132 6.15 -1.75 -3.19
C PHE A 132 6.64 -2.57 -2.00
N ALA A 133 7.36 -1.95 -1.06
CA ALA A 133 7.86 -2.61 0.14
C ALA A 133 6.73 -3.20 1.00
N VAL A 134 5.65 -2.46 1.20
CA VAL A 134 4.49 -2.93 1.98
C VAL A 134 3.78 -4.08 1.29
N HIS A 135 3.67 -4.08 -0.05
CA HIS A 135 3.14 -5.23 -0.79
C HIS A 135 3.98 -6.49 -0.57
N THR A 136 5.31 -6.39 -0.67
CA THR A 136 6.21 -7.53 -0.52
C THR A 136 6.18 -8.07 0.91
N VAL A 137 6.11 -7.18 1.91
CA VAL A 137 5.89 -7.56 3.31
C VAL A 137 4.55 -8.27 3.48
N GLY A 138 3.48 -7.77 2.86
CA GLY A 138 2.17 -8.42 2.84
C GLY A 138 2.24 -9.85 2.28
N CYS A 139 2.95 -10.07 1.17
CA CYS A 139 3.18 -11.39 0.61
C CYS A 139 3.94 -12.30 1.59
N ALA A 140 4.97 -11.81 2.24
CA ALA A 140 5.71 -12.55 3.24
C ALA A 140 4.83 -12.92 4.45
N ILE A 141 4.03 -12.00 4.96
CA ILE A 141 3.05 -12.26 6.02
C ILE A 141 2.04 -13.33 5.59
N GLY A 142 1.52 -13.24 4.36
CA GLY A 142 0.59 -14.23 3.82
C GLY A 142 1.19 -15.65 3.81
N ARG A 143 2.48 -15.78 3.51
CA ARG A 143 3.21 -17.05 3.59
C ARG A 143 3.41 -17.51 5.02
N LEU A 144 3.75 -16.60 5.91
CA LEU A 144 3.88 -16.90 7.33
C LEU A 144 2.54 -17.37 7.92
N TYR A 145 1.41 -16.79 7.47
CA TYR A 145 0.07 -17.17 7.91
C TYR A 145 -0.25 -18.65 7.67
N ILE A 146 0.23 -19.21 6.55
CA ILE A 146 0.06 -20.63 6.25
C ILE A 146 0.86 -21.51 7.23
N LYS A 147 2.04 -21.04 7.66
CA LYS A 147 2.93 -21.77 8.57
C LYS A 147 2.58 -21.56 10.05
N SER A 148 2.28 -20.34 10.44
CA SER A 148 1.97 -19.96 11.81
C SER A 148 1.03 -18.76 11.86
N ARG A 149 -0.25 -19.01 12.16
CA ARG A 149 -1.29 -17.97 12.24
C ARG A 149 -1.01 -16.93 13.32
N LEU A 150 -0.45 -17.37 14.45
CA LEU A 150 -0.17 -16.50 15.58
C LEU A 150 0.91 -15.46 15.23
N TRP A 151 2.04 -15.89 14.71
CA TRP A 151 3.12 -14.97 14.30
C TRP A 151 2.71 -14.05 13.17
N ALA A 152 1.97 -14.56 12.18
CA ALA A 152 1.43 -13.73 11.12
C ALA A 152 0.47 -12.66 11.67
N GLY A 153 -0.39 -13.01 12.63
CA GLY A 153 -1.30 -12.05 13.28
C GLY A 153 -0.54 -10.95 14.02
N ILE A 154 0.49 -11.31 14.80
CA ILE A 154 1.32 -10.33 15.52
C ILE A 154 2.03 -9.38 14.55
N ILE A 155 2.66 -9.90 13.50
CA ILE A 155 3.40 -9.09 12.53
C ILE A 155 2.42 -8.22 11.72
N THR A 156 1.25 -8.73 11.36
CA THR A 156 0.21 -7.93 10.68
C THR A 156 -0.26 -6.78 11.57
N GLY A 157 -0.54 -7.04 12.84
CA GLY A 157 -0.94 -6.03 13.80
C GLY A 157 0.12 -4.95 13.98
N LEU A 158 1.39 -5.34 14.06
CA LEU A 158 2.51 -4.40 14.15
C LEU A 158 2.65 -3.56 12.87
N ALA A 159 2.59 -4.19 11.69
CA ALA A 159 2.66 -3.48 10.41
C ALA A 159 1.48 -2.51 10.24
N PHE A 160 0.28 -2.93 10.61
CA PHE A 160 -0.91 -2.08 10.62
C PHE A 160 -0.72 -0.85 11.53
N PHE A 161 -0.25 -1.06 12.74
CA PHE A 161 0.02 0.01 13.70
C PHE A 161 1.07 0.99 13.18
N LEU A 162 2.17 0.50 12.60
CA LEU A 162 3.22 1.35 12.01
C LEU A 162 2.70 2.18 10.83
N ILE A 163 1.84 1.60 9.97
CA ILE A 163 1.23 2.31 8.85
C ILE A 163 0.31 3.43 9.36
N LEU A 164 -0.48 3.17 10.40
CA LEU A 164 -1.37 4.19 10.98
C LEU A 164 -0.61 5.30 11.72
N LEU A 165 0.59 5.02 12.22
CA LEU A 165 1.45 6.04 12.84
C LEU A 165 2.16 6.93 11.81
N ASN A 166 2.21 6.54 10.52
CA ASN A 166 2.92 7.28 9.49
C ASN A 166 2.54 8.78 9.44
N PRO A 167 1.26 9.19 9.48
CA PRO A 167 0.89 10.61 9.50
C PRO A 167 1.39 11.37 10.72
N ILE A 168 1.55 10.67 11.86
CA ILE A 168 2.08 11.25 13.10
C ILE A 168 3.58 11.50 12.95
N PHE A 169 4.31 10.58 12.33
CA PHE A 169 5.74 10.76 12.06
C PHE A 169 5.98 11.89 11.06
N ASP A 170 5.16 12.04 10.03
CA ASP A 170 5.25 13.15 9.07
C ASP A 170 5.06 14.50 9.80
N THR A 171 4.12 14.58 10.73
CA THR A 171 3.88 15.78 11.55
C THR A 171 5.07 16.09 12.45
N ILE A 172 5.69 15.08 13.06
CA ILE A 172 6.87 15.26 13.92
C ILE A 172 8.08 15.72 13.10
N THR A 173 8.31 15.17 11.91
CA THR A 173 9.44 15.56 11.06
C THR A 173 9.35 16.99 10.55
N ILE A 174 8.14 17.50 10.29
CA ILE A 174 7.92 18.90 9.92
C ILE A 174 8.27 19.84 11.09
N HIS A 175 8.02 19.44 12.34
CA HIS A 175 8.25 20.29 13.52
C HIS A 175 9.69 20.24 14.05
N THR A 176 10.40 19.14 13.85
CA THR A 176 11.76 18.95 14.40
C THR A 176 12.87 19.47 13.50
N GLY A 177 12.57 20.07 12.36
CA GLY A 177 13.47 20.72 11.41
C GLY A 177 14.91 20.18 11.40
N ASN A 178 15.43 19.80 10.25
CA ASN A 178 16.84 19.50 9.97
C ASN A 178 17.59 18.38 10.75
N LEU A 179 17.04 17.76 11.79
CA LEU A 179 17.68 16.63 12.45
C LEU A 179 17.74 15.34 11.59
N TRP A 180 17.00 15.34 10.46
CA TRP A 180 16.77 14.16 9.63
C TRP A 180 17.13 14.38 8.15
N GLY A 181 18.09 15.25 7.84
CA GLY A 181 18.51 15.53 6.46
C GLY A 181 18.85 14.27 5.65
N ASP A 182 19.35 13.22 6.30
CA ASP A 182 19.72 11.94 5.69
C ASP A 182 18.64 10.86 5.80
N LEU A 183 17.56 11.09 6.53
CA LEU A 183 16.52 10.11 6.80
C LEU A 183 15.82 9.57 5.54
N PRO A 184 15.50 10.37 4.50
CA PRO A 184 14.90 9.84 3.28
C PRO A 184 15.72 8.75 2.63
N TRP A 185 17.04 8.89 2.59
CA TRP A 185 17.94 7.89 2.00
C TRP A 185 17.99 6.61 2.80
N LEU A 186 17.99 6.70 4.14
CA LEU A 186 17.93 5.52 5.02
C LEU A 186 16.60 4.78 4.85
N LEU A 187 15.47 5.49 4.73
CA LEU A 187 14.17 4.88 4.49
C LEU A 187 14.11 4.20 3.11
N ILE A 188 14.70 4.80 2.08
CA ILE A 188 14.81 4.20 0.75
C ILE A 188 15.62 2.90 0.82
N LEU A 189 16.80 2.96 1.42
CA LEU A 189 17.66 1.77 1.57
C LEU A 189 17.00 0.67 2.39
N ALA A 190 16.37 1.03 3.51
CA ALA A 190 15.63 0.08 4.35
C ALA A 190 14.46 -0.56 3.60
N SER A 191 13.68 0.23 2.85
CA SER A 191 12.56 -0.27 2.04
C SER A 191 13.03 -1.23 0.94
N LEU A 192 14.13 -0.91 0.26
CA LEU A 192 14.74 -1.77 -0.75
C LEU A 192 15.25 -3.08 -0.14
N PHE A 193 15.96 -3.00 1.00
CA PHE A 193 16.48 -4.18 1.69
C PHE A 193 15.35 -5.10 2.17
N VAL A 194 14.33 -4.55 2.83
CA VAL A 194 13.17 -5.31 3.30
C VAL A 194 12.44 -5.96 2.12
N SER A 195 12.23 -5.21 1.02
CA SER A 195 11.60 -5.75 -0.19
C SER A 195 12.37 -6.92 -0.75
N LEU A 196 13.68 -6.79 -0.88
CA LEU A 196 14.55 -7.84 -1.43
C LEU A 196 14.53 -9.11 -0.58
N VAL A 197 14.63 -8.97 0.74
CA VAL A 197 14.55 -10.11 1.67
C VAL A 197 13.18 -10.80 1.60
N CYS A 198 12.09 -10.02 1.62
CA CYS A 198 10.73 -10.55 1.52
C CYS A 198 10.50 -11.25 0.18
N GLU A 199 11.02 -10.69 -0.93
CA GLU A 199 10.88 -11.30 -2.27
C GLU A 199 11.63 -12.63 -2.38
N ILE A 200 12.89 -12.69 -1.95
CA ILE A 200 13.68 -13.93 -1.95
C ILE A 200 12.96 -15.01 -1.13
N TRP A 201 12.47 -14.64 0.06
CA TRP A 201 11.77 -15.59 0.91
C TRP A 201 10.44 -16.03 0.31
N THR A 202 9.64 -15.11 -0.23
CA THR A 202 8.36 -15.41 -0.88
C THR A 202 8.57 -16.30 -2.10
N PHE A 203 9.61 -16.06 -2.89
CA PHE A 203 9.96 -16.89 -4.05
C PHE A 203 10.28 -18.33 -3.64
N SER A 204 11.20 -18.51 -2.68
CA SER A 204 11.61 -19.84 -2.21
C SER A 204 10.40 -20.62 -1.67
N VAL A 205 9.63 -20.02 -0.77
CA VAL A 205 8.45 -20.67 -0.17
C VAL A 205 7.33 -20.91 -1.19
N THR A 206 7.21 -20.08 -2.24
CA THR A 206 6.21 -20.32 -3.30
C THR A 206 6.53 -21.54 -4.13
N LEU A 207 7.81 -21.78 -4.41
CA LEU A 207 8.22 -22.98 -5.17
C LEU A 207 7.96 -24.27 -4.39
N ASP A 208 8.09 -24.23 -3.06
CA ASP A 208 7.94 -25.40 -2.17
C ASP A 208 6.48 -25.60 -1.68
N ALA A 209 5.57 -24.69 -2.01
CA ALA A 209 4.19 -24.77 -1.54
C ALA A 209 3.49 -26.05 -2.03
N THR A 210 2.99 -26.86 -1.11
CA THR A 210 2.09 -27.98 -1.42
C THR A 210 0.65 -27.51 -1.35
N VAL A 211 -0.18 -27.95 -2.32
CA VAL A 211 -1.63 -27.73 -2.25
C VAL A 211 -2.17 -28.62 -1.11
N ARG A 212 -2.76 -28.03 -0.12
CA ARG A 212 -3.50 -28.72 0.96
C ARG A 212 -4.97 -28.53 0.78
#